data_4432abe028d255cb5844209502712100
#
_entry.id   4432abe028d255cb5844209502712100
#
_cell.length_a   1.000
_cell.length_b   1.000
_cell.length_c   1.000
_cell.angle_alpha   90.00
_cell.angle_beta   90.00
_cell.angle_gamma   90.00
#
_symmetry.space_group_name_H-M   'P 1'
#
loop_
_entity.id
_entity.type
_entity.pdbx_description
1 polymer ?
#
loop_
_entity_poly.entity_id
_entity_poly.type
_entity_poly.pdbx_seq_one_letter_code
_entity_poly.pdbx_strand_id
1 'polypeptide(L)'
;MTDEAQYSQIIAHVFAKHYTRGAREVVFDREEIVDAAQKLGLPRPKNIGDVVYSFRFRKAFPESIKKTAPKGLEWILRKAGASRYRFVLGKQWSVAPDPHRSIIMVPDATPGVIAMYALTDEQALLAKLRYNRLIDLFAAITCYSLQSHLRTSVREWVELRRMNFTWE
;
A
#
# COMPACT_ATOMS: atom_id res chain seq x y z
N MET A 1 -4.27 15.06 21.98
CA MET A 1 -3.28 14.47 21.04
C MET A 1 -4.08 13.81 19.92
N THR A 2 -3.79 14.08 18.68
CA THR A 2 -4.53 13.46 17.58
C THR A 2 -4.18 11.98 17.47
N ASP A 3 -5.14 11.13 17.04
CA ASP A 3 -4.92 9.68 16.82
C ASP A 3 -3.70 9.44 15.92
N GLU A 4 -3.39 10.39 15.06
CA GLU A 4 -2.26 10.34 14.13
C GLU A 4 -0.88 10.44 14.81
N ALA A 5 -0.76 11.33 15.78
CA ALA A 5 0.48 11.47 16.55
C ALA A 5 0.69 10.25 17.44
N GLN A 6 -0.38 9.69 17.98
CA GLN A 6 -0.36 8.46 18.76
C GLN A 6 0.13 7.27 17.91
N TYR A 7 -0.44 7.06 16.72
CA TYR A 7 -0.03 5.96 15.84
C TYR A 7 1.44 6.06 15.43
N SER A 8 1.93 7.27 15.21
CA SER A 8 3.34 7.51 14.88
C SER A 8 4.28 7.11 16.02
N GLN A 9 3.92 7.40 17.26
CA GLN A 9 4.70 7.00 18.44
C GLN A 9 4.70 5.48 18.63
N ILE A 10 3.52 4.85 18.52
CA ILE A 10 3.37 3.41 18.64
C ILE A 10 4.22 2.67 17.60
N ILE A 11 4.11 3.03 16.32
CA ILE A 11 4.82 2.33 15.26
C ILE A 11 6.33 2.54 15.35
N ALA A 12 6.77 3.73 15.79
CA ALA A 12 8.19 4.00 16.03
C ALA A 12 8.74 3.17 17.17
N HIS A 13 7.97 3.00 18.25
CA HIS A 13 8.36 2.18 19.40
C HIS A 13 8.46 0.69 19.01
N VAL A 14 7.46 0.16 18.30
CA VAL A 14 7.48 -1.23 17.80
C VAL A 14 8.68 -1.47 16.89
N PHE A 15 8.95 -0.55 15.96
CA PHE A 15 10.11 -0.65 15.09
C PHE A 15 11.42 -0.64 15.88
N ALA A 16 11.60 0.32 16.79
CA ALA A 16 12.84 0.47 17.56
C ALA A 16 13.14 -0.75 18.45
N LYS A 17 12.10 -1.44 18.95
CA LYS A 17 12.23 -2.64 19.78
C LYS A 17 12.95 -3.79 19.03
N HIS A 18 12.72 -3.92 17.74
CA HIS A 18 13.21 -5.05 16.93
C HIS A 18 14.32 -4.66 15.95
N TYR A 19 14.47 -3.36 15.70
CA TYR A 19 15.45 -2.90 14.73
C TYR A 19 16.88 -3.05 15.25
N THR A 20 17.72 -3.69 14.45
CA THR A 20 19.17 -3.70 14.60
C THR A 20 19.81 -3.00 13.41
N ARG A 21 20.92 -2.30 13.64
CA ARG A 21 21.61 -1.55 12.58
C ARG A 21 22.00 -2.48 11.42
N GLY A 22 21.59 -2.13 10.21
CA GLY A 22 21.83 -2.93 9.01
C GLY A 22 20.78 -3.99 8.71
N ALA A 23 19.75 -4.14 9.56
CA ALA A 23 18.63 -5.03 9.28
C ALA A 23 17.94 -4.61 7.99
N ARG A 24 17.57 -5.57 7.17
CA ARG A 24 16.78 -5.37 5.94
C ARG A 24 15.32 -5.73 6.12
N GLU A 25 15.01 -6.38 7.22
CA GLU A 25 13.67 -6.80 7.62
C GLU A 25 13.53 -6.70 9.13
N VAL A 26 12.36 -6.25 9.59
CA VAL A 26 11.99 -6.15 11.01
C VAL A 26 10.60 -6.73 11.17
N VAL A 27 10.48 -7.86 11.85
CA VAL A 27 9.21 -8.57 12.06
C VAL A 27 8.65 -8.24 13.43
N PHE A 28 7.32 -8.11 13.55
CA PHE A 28 6.62 -7.92 14.81
C PHE A 28 5.23 -8.54 14.78
N ASP A 29 4.70 -8.85 15.94
CA ASP A 29 3.35 -9.36 16.11
C ASP A 29 2.33 -8.23 16.34
N ARG A 30 1.10 -8.44 15.91
CA ARG A 30 0.01 -7.45 16.02
C ARG A 30 -0.21 -6.98 17.45
N GLU A 31 -0.06 -7.87 18.43
CA GLU A 31 -0.27 -7.59 19.84
C GLU A 31 0.73 -6.56 20.37
N GLU A 32 1.92 -6.48 19.80
CA GLU A 32 2.96 -5.53 20.21
C GLU A 32 2.57 -4.07 19.99
N ILE A 33 1.58 -3.80 19.14
CA ILE A 33 1.00 -2.47 18.99
C ILE A 33 0.27 -2.06 20.28
N VAL A 34 -0.43 -2.99 20.93
CA VAL A 34 -1.12 -2.75 22.20
C VAL A 34 -0.13 -2.57 23.33
N ASP A 35 0.89 -3.45 23.39
CA ASP A 35 1.96 -3.36 24.38
C ASP A 35 2.73 -2.05 24.26
N ALA A 36 3.00 -1.59 23.04
CA ALA A 36 3.66 -0.32 22.78
C ALA A 36 2.80 0.88 23.27
N ALA A 37 1.50 0.87 23.00
CA ALA A 37 0.60 1.89 23.49
C ALA A 37 0.62 1.95 25.02
N GLN A 38 0.53 0.81 25.69
CA GLN A 38 0.57 0.71 27.14
C GLN A 38 1.90 1.23 27.72
N LYS A 39 3.03 0.81 27.16
CA LYS A 39 4.37 1.24 27.59
C LYS A 39 4.61 2.74 27.42
N LEU A 40 3.98 3.34 26.41
CA LEU A 40 4.06 4.77 26.14
C LEU A 40 3.04 5.59 26.94
N GLY A 41 2.21 4.96 27.78
CA GLY A 41 1.13 5.64 28.50
C GLY A 41 0.05 6.21 27.57
N LEU A 42 -0.10 5.65 26.37
CA LEU A 42 -1.07 6.08 25.37
C LEU A 42 -2.35 5.26 25.46
N PRO A 43 -3.51 5.84 25.13
CA PRO A 43 -4.74 5.07 25.05
C PRO A 43 -4.60 3.90 24.04
N ARG A 44 -5.22 2.78 24.38
CA ARG A 44 -5.27 1.64 23.44
C ARG A 44 -5.96 2.08 22.14
N PRO A 45 -5.36 1.82 20.96
CA PRO A 45 -6.01 2.08 19.69
C PRO A 45 -7.37 1.37 19.59
N LYS A 46 -8.42 2.09 19.20
CA LYS A 46 -9.78 1.52 19.05
C LYS A 46 -9.77 0.36 18.05
N ASN A 47 -9.00 0.50 16.99
CA ASN A 47 -8.78 -0.54 16.00
C ASN A 47 -7.28 -0.69 15.73
N ILE A 48 -6.70 -1.80 16.17
CA ILE A 48 -5.27 -2.09 15.97
C ILE A 48 -4.94 -2.18 14.48
N GLY A 49 -5.88 -2.66 13.67
CA GLY A 49 -5.73 -2.74 12.21
C GLY A 49 -5.52 -1.39 11.55
N ASP A 50 -6.10 -0.33 12.09
CA ASP A 50 -6.00 1.03 11.53
C ASP A 50 -4.60 1.61 11.69
N VAL A 51 -3.88 1.27 12.76
CA VAL A 51 -2.48 1.67 12.95
C VAL A 51 -1.64 1.14 11.78
N VAL A 52 -1.74 -0.16 11.51
CA VAL A 52 -1.01 -0.81 10.43
C VAL A 52 -1.47 -0.30 9.06
N TYR A 53 -2.78 -0.20 8.85
CA TYR A 53 -3.38 0.27 7.59
C TYR A 53 -2.93 1.68 7.24
N SER A 54 -2.86 2.56 8.24
CA SER A 54 -2.40 3.94 8.06
C SER A 54 -0.99 3.99 7.47
N PHE A 55 -0.04 3.24 8.00
CA PHE A 55 1.35 3.25 7.52
C PHE A 55 1.59 2.38 6.29
N ARG A 56 0.66 1.51 5.96
CA ARG A 56 0.75 0.76 4.69
C ARG A 56 0.27 1.57 3.49
N PHE A 57 -0.70 2.48 3.67
CA PHE A 57 -1.43 3.04 2.54
C PHE A 57 -1.66 4.55 2.59
N ARG A 58 -1.55 5.18 3.77
CA ARG A 58 -2.00 6.57 3.93
C ARG A 58 -0.94 7.53 4.46
N LYS A 59 0.04 7.04 5.20
CA LYS A 59 0.98 7.89 5.94
C LYS A 59 2.41 7.46 5.73
N ALA A 60 3.29 8.44 5.68
CA ALA A 60 4.71 8.21 5.77
C ALA A 60 5.12 7.79 7.19
N PHE A 61 6.16 6.98 7.30
CA PHE A 61 6.74 6.62 8.59
C PHE A 61 7.33 7.85 9.30
N PRO A 62 7.40 7.80 10.66
CA PRO A 62 8.15 8.79 11.43
C PRO A 62 9.61 8.90 10.98
N GLU A 63 10.18 10.08 11.15
CA GLU A 63 11.57 10.34 10.77
C GLU A 63 12.58 9.42 11.47
N SER A 64 12.29 8.97 12.68
CA SER A 64 13.09 8.00 13.40
C SER A 64 13.24 6.66 12.66
N ILE A 65 12.20 6.23 11.93
CA ILE A 65 12.23 5.03 11.08
C ILE A 65 12.91 5.35 9.74
N LYS A 66 12.51 6.44 9.08
CA LYS A 66 13.04 6.82 7.76
C LYS A 66 14.55 6.97 7.74
N LYS A 67 15.13 7.60 8.77
CA LYS A 67 16.57 7.82 8.90
C LYS A 67 17.39 6.53 9.00
N THR A 68 16.77 5.40 9.33
CA THR A 68 17.46 4.10 9.39
C THR A 68 17.58 3.42 8.03
N ALA A 69 16.82 3.89 7.03
CA ALA A 69 16.89 3.35 5.67
C ALA A 69 18.13 3.85 4.94
N PRO A 70 18.86 2.98 4.22
CA PRO A 70 19.96 3.38 3.35
C PRO A 70 19.48 4.30 2.21
N LYS A 71 20.39 5.10 1.67
CA LYS A 71 20.09 5.99 0.54
C LYS A 71 19.47 5.22 -0.63
N GLY A 72 18.34 5.70 -1.14
CA GLY A 72 17.61 5.09 -2.26
C GLY A 72 16.71 3.92 -1.88
N LEU A 73 16.60 3.61 -0.60
CA LEU A 73 15.66 2.62 -0.07
C LEU A 73 14.73 3.27 0.96
N GLU A 74 13.56 2.67 1.14
CA GLU A 74 12.61 3.04 2.18
C GLU A 74 12.06 1.80 2.88
N TRP A 75 11.56 2.00 4.10
CA TRP A 75 10.84 0.96 4.81
C TRP A 75 9.41 0.85 4.26
N ILE A 76 8.98 -0.38 4.01
CA ILE A 76 7.64 -0.72 3.55
C ILE A 76 7.05 -1.71 4.55
N LEU A 77 5.84 -1.40 5.06
CA LEU A 77 5.15 -2.30 5.99
C LEU A 77 4.30 -3.31 5.22
N ARG A 78 4.52 -4.60 5.47
CA ARG A 78 3.82 -5.70 4.81
C ARG A 78 3.24 -6.69 5.82
N LYS A 79 2.25 -7.47 5.40
CA LYS A 79 1.81 -8.67 6.14
C LYS A 79 2.89 -9.75 6.06
N ALA A 80 3.08 -10.47 7.18
CA ALA A 80 4.03 -11.60 7.30
C ALA A 80 3.33 -12.87 7.80
N GLY A 81 2.01 -12.98 7.63
CA GLY A 81 1.18 -14.09 8.07
C GLY A 81 -0.02 -13.65 8.90
N ALA A 82 -0.66 -14.59 9.58
CA ALA A 82 -1.76 -14.29 10.49
C ALA A 82 -1.23 -13.50 11.68
N SER A 83 -1.84 -12.34 11.95
CA SER A 83 -1.48 -11.43 13.06
C SER A 83 -0.01 -10.99 13.12
N ARG A 84 0.77 -11.16 12.07
CA ARG A 84 2.18 -10.81 11.98
C ARG A 84 2.45 -9.84 10.85
N TYR A 85 3.35 -8.89 11.10
CA TYR A 85 3.75 -7.85 10.15
C TYR A 85 5.27 -7.76 10.07
N ARG A 86 5.73 -7.13 8.99
CA ARG A 86 7.16 -6.87 8.81
C ARG A 86 7.40 -5.55 8.10
N PHE A 87 8.42 -4.84 8.53
CA PHE A 87 9.04 -3.79 7.74
C PHE A 87 10.08 -4.44 6.84
N VAL A 88 10.09 -4.08 5.58
CA VAL A 88 11.11 -4.52 4.61
C VAL A 88 11.68 -3.31 3.91
N LEU A 89 12.99 -3.31 3.69
CA LEU A 89 13.64 -2.32 2.85
C LEU A 89 13.33 -2.61 1.38
N GLY A 90 12.85 -1.61 0.67
CA GLY A 90 12.53 -1.68 -0.75
C GLY A 90 12.83 -0.36 -1.45
N LYS A 91 12.92 -0.39 -2.78
CA LYS A 91 12.94 0.83 -3.58
C LYS A 91 11.54 1.45 -3.57
N GLN A 92 11.48 2.76 -3.49
CA GLN A 92 10.23 3.48 -3.68
C GLN A 92 9.80 3.32 -5.14
N TRP A 93 8.63 2.73 -5.34
CA TRP A 93 7.99 2.67 -6.64
C TRP A 93 6.94 3.78 -6.69
N SER A 94 7.24 4.81 -7.47
CA SER A 94 6.22 5.81 -7.79
C SER A 94 5.47 5.37 -9.04
N VAL A 95 4.16 5.21 -8.91
CA VAL A 95 3.26 4.99 -10.06
C VAL A 95 2.82 6.35 -10.64
N ALA A 96 3.62 7.38 -10.46
CA ALA A 96 3.37 8.67 -11.05
C ALA A 96 3.74 8.64 -12.54
N PRO A 97 2.93 9.29 -13.40
CA PRO A 97 3.29 9.47 -14.80
C PRO A 97 4.63 10.21 -14.93
N ASP A 98 5.43 9.82 -15.88
CA ASP A 98 6.64 10.57 -16.23
C ASP A 98 6.22 11.97 -16.74
N PRO A 99 6.66 13.06 -16.08
CA PRO A 99 6.27 14.43 -16.47
C PRO A 99 6.80 14.84 -17.84
N HIS A 100 7.77 14.12 -18.39
CA HIS A 100 8.33 14.38 -19.72
C HIS A 100 7.58 13.66 -20.85
N ARG A 101 6.61 12.80 -20.53
CA ARG A 101 5.78 12.16 -21.55
C ARG A 101 4.73 13.12 -22.09
N SER A 102 4.49 13.03 -23.40
CA SER A 102 3.43 13.80 -24.06
C SER A 102 2.06 13.47 -23.48
N ILE A 103 1.24 14.50 -23.27
CA ILE A 103 -0.15 14.32 -22.88
C ILE A 103 -0.92 13.80 -24.11
N ILE A 104 -1.58 12.66 -23.93
CA ILE A 104 -2.45 12.07 -24.96
C ILE A 104 -3.89 12.46 -24.64
N MET A 105 -4.54 13.13 -25.59
CA MET A 105 -5.97 13.42 -25.49
C MET A 105 -6.76 12.22 -26.01
N VAL A 106 -7.57 11.63 -25.13
CA VAL A 106 -8.46 10.51 -25.49
C VAL A 106 -9.89 11.00 -25.45
N PRO A 107 -10.69 10.83 -26.50
CA PRO A 107 -12.11 11.17 -26.48
C PRO A 107 -12.82 10.41 -25.35
N ASP A 108 -13.65 11.11 -24.58
CA ASP A 108 -14.38 10.50 -23.46
C ASP A 108 -15.64 9.79 -23.96
N ALA A 109 -15.59 8.46 -23.99
CA ALA A 109 -16.70 7.58 -24.37
C ALA A 109 -17.50 7.09 -23.15
N THR A 110 -17.32 7.69 -21.98
CA THR A 110 -17.98 7.25 -20.74
C THR A 110 -19.47 7.56 -20.78
N PRO A 111 -20.36 6.57 -20.54
CA PRO A 111 -21.76 6.82 -20.35
C PRO A 111 -22.02 7.82 -19.23
N GLY A 112 -22.95 8.74 -19.41
CA GLY A 112 -23.21 9.83 -18.46
C GLY A 112 -23.51 9.34 -17.04
N VAL A 113 -24.23 8.24 -16.89
CA VAL A 113 -24.50 7.63 -15.57
C VAL A 113 -23.24 7.20 -14.84
N ILE A 114 -22.22 6.67 -15.55
CA ILE A 114 -20.94 6.30 -14.95
C ILE A 114 -20.14 7.56 -14.62
N ALA A 115 -20.16 8.56 -15.50
CA ALA A 115 -19.43 9.82 -15.30
C ALA A 115 -19.88 10.55 -14.02
N MET A 116 -21.18 10.49 -13.68
CA MET A 116 -21.75 11.11 -12.48
C MET A 116 -21.14 10.56 -11.19
N TYR A 117 -20.75 9.29 -11.14
CA TYR A 117 -20.24 8.62 -9.95
C TYR A 117 -18.72 8.43 -9.95
N ALA A 118 -18.04 8.65 -11.07
CA ALA A 118 -16.62 8.32 -11.22
C ALA A 118 -15.67 9.06 -10.28
N LEU A 119 -16.07 10.20 -9.73
CA LEU A 119 -15.24 10.98 -8.78
C LEU A 119 -15.40 10.52 -7.33
N THR A 120 -16.49 9.84 -6.99
CA THR A 120 -16.85 9.46 -5.61
C THR A 120 -16.93 7.96 -5.39
N ASP A 121 -17.01 7.18 -6.47
CA ASP A 121 -17.13 5.73 -6.44
C ASP A 121 -15.97 5.06 -7.20
N GLU A 122 -15.24 4.18 -6.50
CA GLU A 122 -14.10 3.45 -7.07
C GLU A 122 -14.49 2.60 -8.28
N GLN A 123 -15.66 1.94 -8.23
CA GLN A 123 -16.12 1.09 -9.32
C GLN A 123 -16.49 1.91 -10.56
N ALA A 124 -17.12 3.06 -10.37
CA ALA A 124 -17.43 3.97 -11.47
C ALA A 124 -16.15 4.52 -12.11
N LEU A 125 -15.11 4.84 -11.30
CA LEU A 125 -13.79 5.22 -11.81
C LEU A 125 -13.15 4.10 -12.64
N LEU A 126 -13.14 2.86 -12.13
CA LEU A 126 -12.62 1.71 -12.86
C LEU A 126 -13.40 1.45 -14.16
N ALA A 127 -14.73 1.62 -14.15
CA ALA A 127 -15.54 1.52 -15.34
C ALA A 127 -15.15 2.62 -16.35
N LYS A 128 -14.95 3.86 -15.91
CA LYS A 128 -14.50 4.98 -16.77
C LYS A 128 -13.16 4.66 -17.45
N LEU A 129 -12.18 4.16 -16.70
CA LEU A 129 -10.89 3.74 -17.25
C LEU A 129 -11.05 2.67 -18.34
N ARG A 130 -11.97 1.73 -18.13
CA ARG A 130 -12.25 0.63 -19.07
C ARG A 130 -12.95 1.13 -20.34
N TYR A 131 -14.01 1.92 -20.22
CA TYR A 131 -14.74 2.48 -21.37
C TYR A 131 -13.81 3.27 -22.30
N ASN A 132 -12.89 4.01 -21.73
CA ASN A 132 -11.94 4.81 -22.49
C ASN A 132 -10.65 4.06 -22.86
N ARG A 133 -10.54 2.77 -22.56
CA ARG A 133 -9.38 1.94 -22.82
C ARG A 133 -8.05 2.54 -22.34
N LEU A 134 -8.09 3.31 -21.24
CA LEU A 134 -6.93 4.04 -20.74
C LEU A 134 -5.82 3.11 -20.25
N ILE A 135 -6.18 1.92 -19.74
CA ILE A 135 -5.21 0.90 -19.33
C ILE A 135 -4.48 0.34 -20.55
N ASP A 136 -5.20 0.07 -21.65
CA ASP A 136 -4.62 -0.41 -22.90
C ASP A 136 -3.62 0.60 -23.46
N LEU A 137 -4.02 1.86 -23.49
CA LEU A 137 -3.17 2.95 -23.97
C LEU A 137 -1.92 3.13 -23.11
N PHE A 138 -2.07 3.06 -21.80
CA PHE A 138 -0.96 3.19 -20.85
C PHE A 138 0.01 2.01 -20.96
N ALA A 139 -0.51 0.79 -21.06
CA ALA A 139 0.27 -0.43 -21.12
C ALA A 139 0.81 -0.74 -22.55
N ALA A 140 0.28 -0.06 -23.57
CA ALA A 140 0.54 -0.32 -25.01
C ALA A 140 0.21 -1.76 -25.45
N ILE A 141 -0.69 -2.44 -24.73
CA ILE A 141 -1.21 -3.78 -25.04
C ILE A 141 -2.72 -3.82 -24.77
N THR A 142 -3.42 -4.77 -25.39
CA THR A 142 -4.83 -5.00 -25.11
C THR A 142 -5.00 -5.64 -23.74
N CYS A 143 -5.79 -5.00 -22.86
CA CYS A 143 -6.08 -5.45 -21.52
C CYS A 143 -7.54 -5.86 -21.38
N TYR A 144 -7.79 -6.98 -20.71
CA TYR A 144 -9.13 -7.47 -20.41
C TYR A 144 -9.40 -7.39 -18.91
N SER A 145 -10.59 -6.93 -18.54
CA SER A 145 -11.02 -6.96 -17.15
C SER A 145 -11.55 -8.35 -16.81
N LEU A 146 -10.82 -9.10 -15.99
CA LEU A 146 -11.24 -10.42 -15.54
C LEU A 146 -12.18 -10.34 -14.36
N GLN A 147 -11.85 -9.51 -13.36
CA GLN A 147 -12.61 -9.40 -12.12
C GLN A 147 -12.40 -8.04 -11.48
N SER A 148 -13.48 -7.47 -10.94
CA SER A 148 -13.41 -6.36 -10.00
C SER A 148 -13.31 -6.91 -8.58
N HIS A 149 -12.52 -6.29 -7.70
CA HIS A 149 -12.32 -6.74 -6.32
C HIS A 149 -11.77 -8.17 -6.17
N LEU A 150 -10.67 -8.47 -6.82
CA LEU A 150 -9.96 -9.70 -6.54
C LEU A 150 -9.43 -9.70 -5.10
N ARG A 151 -9.98 -10.58 -4.25
CA ARG A 151 -9.46 -10.85 -2.92
C ARG A 151 -8.70 -12.17 -2.95
N THR A 152 -7.40 -12.10 -2.73
CA THR A 152 -6.56 -13.28 -2.60
C THR A 152 -5.63 -13.14 -1.42
N SER A 153 -5.36 -14.24 -0.74
CA SER A 153 -4.28 -14.35 0.23
C SER A 153 -3.19 -15.24 -0.35
N VAL A 154 -2.04 -14.64 -0.59
CA VAL A 154 -0.87 -15.37 -1.06
C VAL A 154 -0.02 -15.73 0.14
N ARG A 155 0.21 -17.02 0.37
CA ARG A 155 1.05 -17.52 1.47
C ARG A 155 2.53 -17.24 1.22
N GLU A 156 2.97 -17.35 -0.05
CA GLU A 156 4.35 -17.09 -0.47
C GLU A 156 4.41 -16.38 -1.83
N TRP A 157 5.38 -15.49 -1.99
CA TRP A 157 5.61 -14.76 -3.24
C TRP A 157 5.98 -15.66 -4.43
N VAL A 158 6.43 -16.89 -4.15
CA VAL A 158 6.83 -17.88 -5.16
C VAL A 158 5.62 -18.41 -5.93
N GLU A 159 4.45 -18.48 -5.31
CA GLU A 159 3.22 -18.96 -5.95
C GLU A 159 2.65 -17.97 -6.98
N LEU A 160 2.84 -16.68 -6.80
CA LEU A 160 2.42 -15.66 -7.79
C LEU A 160 3.19 -15.76 -9.12
N ARG A 161 4.42 -16.28 -9.11
CA ARG A 161 5.19 -16.54 -10.34
C ARG A 161 4.69 -17.79 -11.08
N ARG A 162 3.96 -18.68 -10.42
CA ARG A 162 3.38 -19.89 -11.02
C ARG A 162 1.97 -19.70 -11.58
N MET A 163 1.30 -18.62 -11.24
CA MET A 163 0.16 -18.15 -12.02
C MET A 163 0.72 -17.60 -13.34
N ASN A 164 1.16 -18.50 -14.19
CA ASN A 164 1.48 -18.18 -15.57
C ASN A 164 0.20 -17.60 -16.18
N PHE A 165 0.19 -16.31 -16.41
CA PHE A 165 -0.64 -15.73 -17.43
C PHE A 165 -0.13 -16.31 -18.75
N THR A 166 -0.65 -17.46 -19.14
CA THR A 166 -0.48 -17.95 -20.51
C THR A 166 -1.28 -17.00 -21.38
N TRP A 167 -0.56 -16.18 -22.09
CA TRP A 167 -1.08 -15.38 -23.18
C TRP A 167 -1.21 -16.32 -24.38
N GLU A 168 -2.42 -16.72 -24.74
CA GLU A 168 -2.76 -17.19 -26.08
C GLU A 168 -3.29 -16.02 -26.91
#